data_9f9bd49db386bb3a652edf56f25f6f85
#
_entry.id   9f9bd49db386bb3a652edf56f25f6f85
#
_cell.length_a   1.000
_cell.length_b   1.000
_cell.length_c   1.000
_cell.angle_alpha   90.00
_cell.angle_beta   90.00
_cell.angle_gamma   90.00
#
_symmetry.space_group_name_H-M   'P 1'
#
loop_
_entity.id
_entity.type
_entity.pdbx_description
1 polymer ?
#
loop_
_entity_poly.entity_id
_entity_poly.type
_entity_poly.pdbx_seq_one_letter_code
_entity_poly.pdbx_strand_id
1 'polypeptide(L)'
;MIEAARRELAQGGLRAMSFRRLGDAVGATSGALAYHLGAKAAILNEVVTRERLRDRRWHDEWLERLDGLERVDRQALAAILEQYLDALVQGEARLTQLIWMDLTLRAPRDAEVATLVAPWLAERRGFWSRLFEGRIEDAAIWAGLAAAYVTDEGFNGLVVGDDPDYRLLRRMAIDRLASRLERDGVGLEPLFSRLVRRMDRRLGLPTGDVAADAMGPGPRREAALAACHVLVDGGAEALTHRAVAERAGLSRSAVGYYFRTAADLFKAAISGVYLIADGRGAPPTLPPGADPTLWRGQTVVRGELAVILAAARDPTLAPYVIDQRRWRGVSYVRLLRSKGYSGLDALDGQTASMIATGQTILSGVDGDDRRDPLVSWLIARHKD
;
A
#
# COMPACT_ATOMS: atom_id res chain seq x y z
N MET A 1 -29.00 -4.29 -1.46
CA MET A 1 -28.32 -3.99 -2.72
C MET A 1 -27.03 -3.20 -2.54
N ILE A 2 -27.02 -1.99 -1.98
CA ILE A 2 -25.76 -1.23 -1.76
C ILE A 2 -24.78 -2.04 -0.89
N GLU A 3 -25.28 -2.79 0.09
CA GLU A 3 -24.43 -3.68 0.90
C GLU A 3 -23.86 -4.86 0.07
N ALA A 4 -24.60 -5.38 -0.92
CA ALA A 4 -24.06 -6.36 -1.86
C ALA A 4 -22.97 -5.73 -2.75
N ALA A 5 -23.21 -4.52 -3.27
CA ALA A 5 -22.21 -3.77 -4.06
C ALA A 5 -20.94 -3.48 -3.24
N ARG A 6 -21.08 -3.15 -1.96
CA ARG A 6 -19.98 -2.99 -1.01
C ARG A 6 -19.12 -4.24 -0.91
N ARG A 7 -19.75 -5.40 -0.69
CA ARG A 7 -19.05 -6.69 -0.59
C ARG A 7 -18.35 -7.07 -1.87
N GLU A 8 -19.02 -6.92 -3.01
CA GLU A 8 -18.42 -7.17 -4.33
C GLU A 8 -17.21 -6.26 -4.58
N LEU A 9 -17.30 -4.97 -4.22
CA LEU A 9 -16.20 -4.03 -4.34
C LEU A 9 -15.02 -4.42 -3.42
N ALA A 10 -15.28 -4.78 -2.18
CA ALA A 10 -14.23 -5.20 -1.24
C ALA A 10 -13.53 -6.48 -1.70
N GLN A 11 -14.29 -7.50 -2.12
CA GLN A 11 -13.78 -8.82 -2.45
C GLN A 11 -13.16 -8.91 -3.84
N GLY A 12 -13.72 -8.22 -4.83
CA GLY A 12 -13.33 -8.36 -6.23
C GLY A 12 -12.99 -7.05 -6.94
N GLY A 13 -12.97 -5.92 -6.21
CA GLY A 13 -12.65 -4.62 -6.77
C GLY A 13 -13.72 -4.03 -7.67
N LEU A 14 -13.40 -2.87 -8.23
CA LEU A 14 -14.35 -2.12 -9.07
C LEU A 14 -14.82 -2.89 -10.32
N ARG A 15 -13.99 -3.81 -10.84
CA ARG A 15 -14.37 -4.65 -11.99
C ARG A 15 -15.41 -5.70 -11.61
N ALA A 16 -15.35 -6.25 -10.40
CA ALA A 16 -16.31 -7.23 -9.91
C ALA A 16 -17.70 -6.63 -9.68
N MET A 17 -17.78 -5.33 -9.42
CA MET A 17 -19.04 -4.61 -9.27
C MET A 17 -19.76 -4.46 -10.63
N SER A 18 -20.42 -5.53 -11.10
CA SER A 18 -21.19 -5.58 -12.33
C SER A 18 -22.66 -5.84 -12.04
N PHE A 19 -23.57 -5.32 -12.88
CA PHE A 19 -25.02 -5.54 -12.71
C PHE A 19 -25.39 -7.03 -12.67
N ARG A 20 -24.66 -7.88 -13.37
CA ARG A 20 -24.88 -9.32 -13.32
C ARG A 20 -24.58 -9.88 -11.93
N ARG A 21 -23.37 -9.63 -11.40
CA ARG A 21 -23.00 -10.11 -10.06
C ARG A 21 -23.88 -9.52 -8.96
N LEU A 22 -24.21 -8.24 -9.08
CA LEU A 22 -25.14 -7.61 -8.14
C LEU A 22 -26.54 -8.24 -8.22
N GLY A 23 -27.00 -8.55 -9.44
CA GLY A 23 -28.25 -9.25 -9.66
C GLY A 23 -28.26 -10.63 -9.02
N ASP A 24 -27.22 -11.42 -9.26
CA ASP A 24 -27.04 -12.74 -8.66
C ASP A 24 -27.05 -12.67 -7.12
N ALA A 25 -26.39 -11.63 -6.54
CA ALA A 25 -26.30 -11.45 -5.08
C ALA A 25 -27.62 -11.02 -4.41
N VAL A 26 -28.57 -10.40 -5.16
CA VAL A 26 -29.83 -9.88 -4.58
C VAL A 26 -31.07 -10.54 -5.17
N GLY A 27 -30.91 -11.53 -6.05
CA GLY A 27 -32.04 -12.23 -6.69
C GLY A 27 -32.79 -11.37 -7.72
N ALA A 28 -32.12 -10.43 -8.40
CA ALA A 28 -32.70 -9.53 -9.38
C ALA A 28 -32.03 -9.66 -10.76
N THR A 29 -32.76 -9.32 -11.83
CA THR A 29 -32.17 -9.31 -13.17
C THR A 29 -31.29 -8.08 -13.38
N SER A 30 -30.24 -8.21 -14.22
CA SER A 30 -29.36 -7.09 -14.58
C SER A 30 -30.12 -5.90 -15.17
N GLY A 31 -31.20 -6.18 -15.95
CA GLY A 31 -32.06 -5.14 -16.52
C GLY A 31 -32.87 -4.38 -15.47
N ALA A 32 -33.44 -5.07 -14.48
CA ALA A 32 -34.16 -4.44 -13.38
C ALA A 32 -33.22 -3.55 -12.55
N LEU A 33 -31.99 -4.03 -12.27
CA LEU A 33 -31.00 -3.23 -11.56
C LEU A 33 -30.58 -1.99 -12.34
N ALA A 34 -30.31 -2.10 -13.65
CA ALA A 34 -29.96 -0.97 -14.50
C ALA A 34 -31.10 0.09 -14.55
N TYR A 35 -32.36 -0.37 -14.60
CA TYR A 35 -33.53 0.50 -14.59
C TYR A 35 -33.69 1.26 -13.25
N HIS A 36 -33.54 0.57 -12.11
CA HIS A 36 -33.76 1.17 -10.80
C HIS A 36 -32.54 1.95 -10.27
N LEU A 37 -31.32 1.64 -10.70
CA LEU A 37 -30.09 2.19 -10.14
C LEU A 37 -29.36 3.16 -11.07
N GLY A 38 -29.80 3.23 -12.32
CA GLY A 38 -29.10 4.05 -13.30
C GLY A 38 -27.69 3.52 -13.62
N ALA A 39 -26.74 4.41 -13.74
CA ALA A 39 -25.38 4.07 -14.12
C ALA A 39 -24.60 3.41 -12.97
N LYS A 40 -23.64 2.55 -13.29
CA LYS A 40 -22.68 1.95 -12.34
C LYS A 40 -21.97 2.99 -11.48
N ALA A 41 -21.69 4.18 -12.03
CA ALA A 41 -21.11 5.31 -11.33
C ALA A 41 -21.96 5.79 -10.14
N ALA A 42 -23.30 5.78 -10.27
CA ALA A 42 -24.21 6.17 -9.19
C ALA A 42 -24.14 5.16 -8.01
N ILE A 43 -24.03 3.86 -8.32
CA ILE A 43 -23.87 2.84 -7.30
C ILE A 43 -22.54 2.99 -6.58
N LEU A 44 -21.46 3.23 -7.33
CA LEU A 44 -20.14 3.46 -6.76
C LEU A 44 -20.14 4.68 -5.84
N ASN A 45 -20.71 5.79 -6.30
CA ASN A 45 -20.81 7.01 -5.48
C ASN A 45 -21.57 6.76 -4.16
N GLU A 46 -22.68 6.03 -4.22
CA GLU A 46 -23.48 5.69 -3.02
C GLU A 46 -22.68 4.77 -2.07
N VAL A 47 -21.97 3.75 -2.60
CA VAL A 47 -21.12 2.89 -1.79
C VAL A 47 -20.02 3.71 -1.12
N VAL A 48 -19.29 4.54 -1.87
CA VAL A 48 -18.20 5.37 -1.34
C VAL A 48 -18.71 6.35 -0.29
N THR A 49 -19.86 7.00 -0.53
CA THR A 49 -20.48 7.92 0.42
C THR A 49 -20.79 7.21 1.75
N ARG A 50 -21.37 6.01 1.69
CA ARG A 50 -21.66 5.23 2.90
C ARG A 50 -20.42 4.74 3.62
N GLU A 51 -19.40 4.30 2.87
CA GLU A 51 -18.12 3.89 3.48
C GLU A 51 -17.44 5.06 4.16
N ARG A 52 -17.41 6.23 3.53
CA ARG A 52 -16.88 7.45 4.15
C ARG A 52 -17.59 7.79 5.46
N LEU A 53 -18.92 7.68 5.49
CA LEU A 53 -19.70 7.92 6.73
C LEU A 53 -19.46 6.86 7.81
N ARG A 54 -19.22 5.59 7.44
CA ARG A 54 -18.82 4.53 8.38
C ARG A 54 -17.44 4.79 8.96
N ASP A 55 -16.47 5.09 8.09
CA ASP A 55 -15.10 5.39 8.46
C ASP A 55 -15.02 6.62 9.38
N ARG A 56 -15.78 7.67 9.07
CA ARG A 56 -15.88 8.87 9.91
C ARG A 56 -16.42 8.53 11.30
N ARG A 57 -17.53 7.78 11.40
CA ARG A 57 -18.07 7.35 12.70
C ARG A 57 -17.07 6.52 13.49
N TRP A 58 -16.37 5.61 12.82
CA TRP A 58 -15.33 4.81 13.45
C TRP A 58 -14.17 5.68 13.98
N HIS A 59 -13.79 6.74 13.28
CA HIS A 59 -12.80 7.71 13.76
C HIS A 59 -13.33 8.58 14.90
N ASP A 60 -14.59 8.98 14.86
CA ASP A 60 -15.21 9.75 15.95
C ASP A 60 -15.27 8.90 17.24
N GLU A 61 -15.58 7.60 17.15
CA GLU A 61 -15.49 6.66 18.29
C GLU A 61 -14.06 6.54 18.84
N TRP A 62 -13.03 6.63 17.98
CA TRP A 62 -11.64 6.68 18.44
C TRP A 62 -11.34 7.96 19.21
N LEU A 63 -11.82 9.11 18.75
CA LEU A 63 -11.64 10.38 19.47
C LEU A 63 -12.37 10.37 20.82
N GLU A 64 -13.58 9.84 20.88
CA GLU A 64 -14.33 9.66 22.13
C GLU A 64 -13.60 8.74 23.11
N ARG A 65 -13.02 7.65 22.61
CA ARG A 65 -12.26 6.68 23.41
C ARG A 65 -10.99 7.27 24.02
N LEU A 66 -10.41 8.27 23.32
CA LEU A 66 -9.22 9.00 23.74
C LEU A 66 -9.54 10.37 24.36
N ASP A 67 -10.83 10.61 24.63
CA ASP A 67 -11.25 11.80 25.38
C ASP A 67 -10.62 11.78 26.78
N GLY A 68 -10.17 12.94 27.26
CA GLY A 68 -9.42 13.04 28.53
C GLY A 68 -7.91 12.72 28.43
N LEU A 69 -7.40 12.31 27.26
CA LEU A 69 -5.96 12.23 27.02
C LEU A 69 -5.39 13.64 26.85
N GLU A 70 -4.77 14.17 27.90
CA GLU A 70 -4.24 15.54 27.90
C GLU A 70 -2.95 15.67 27.08
N ARG A 71 -2.15 14.61 27.03
CA ARG A 71 -0.84 14.60 26.35
C ARG A 71 -0.57 13.27 25.65
N VAL A 72 -0.04 13.35 24.44
CA VAL A 72 0.46 12.19 23.71
C VAL A 72 1.98 12.17 23.83
N ASP A 73 2.48 11.36 24.75
CA ASP A 73 3.91 11.05 24.84
C ASP A 73 4.28 9.87 23.91
N ARG A 74 5.56 9.48 23.91
CA ARG A 74 6.06 8.38 23.11
C ARG A 74 5.31 7.06 23.35
N GLN A 75 5.01 6.74 24.60
CA GLN A 75 4.35 5.48 24.95
C GLN A 75 2.89 5.48 24.50
N ALA A 76 2.18 6.59 24.74
CA ALA A 76 0.82 6.78 24.27
C ALA A 76 0.73 6.73 22.74
N LEU A 77 1.64 7.41 22.04
CA LEU A 77 1.69 7.38 20.57
C LEU A 77 1.87 5.95 20.04
N ALA A 78 2.83 5.20 20.59
CA ALA A 78 3.07 3.83 20.18
C ALA A 78 1.85 2.93 20.43
N ALA A 79 1.20 3.06 21.59
CA ALA A 79 0.01 2.30 21.93
C ALA A 79 -1.19 2.65 21.02
N ILE A 80 -1.40 3.92 20.73
CA ILE A 80 -2.47 4.38 19.82
C ILE A 80 -2.27 3.81 18.43
N LEU A 81 -1.06 3.94 17.85
CA LEU A 81 -0.78 3.45 16.51
C LEU A 81 -0.95 1.92 16.41
N GLU A 82 -0.48 1.17 17.41
CA GLU A 82 -0.61 -0.29 17.43
C GLU A 82 -2.08 -0.73 17.49
N GLN A 83 -2.84 -0.19 18.43
CA GLN A 83 -4.26 -0.54 18.60
C GLN A 83 -5.12 -0.08 17.42
N TYR A 84 -4.83 1.09 16.87
CA TYR A 84 -5.52 1.59 15.68
C TYR A 84 -5.30 0.66 14.49
N LEU A 85 -4.05 0.24 14.23
CA LEU A 85 -3.71 -0.68 13.13
C LEU A 85 -4.34 -2.07 13.31
N ASP A 86 -4.39 -2.59 14.53
CA ASP A 86 -5.07 -3.85 14.82
C ASP A 86 -6.58 -3.75 14.54
N ALA A 87 -7.22 -2.66 14.98
CA ALA A 87 -8.64 -2.45 14.78
C ALA A 87 -9.00 -2.17 13.30
N LEU A 88 -8.11 -1.50 12.56
CA LEU A 88 -8.32 -1.11 11.16
C LEU A 88 -8.49 -2.33 10.22
N VAL A 89 -7.87 -3.46 10.57
CA VAL A 89 -7.86 -4.67 9.72
C VAL A 89 -8.83 -5.75 10.18
N GLN A 90 -9.73 -5.42 11.10
CA GLN A 90 -10.70 -6.36 11.67
C GLN A 90 -12.16 -5.96 11.35
N GLY A 91 -13.05 -6.93 11.35
CA GLY A 91 -14.49 -6.73 11.25
C GLY A 91 -14.91 -5.85 10.06
N GLU A 92 -15.79 -4.89 10.34
CA GLU A 92 -16.31 -3.95 9.35
C GLU A 92 -15.26 -2.96 8.84
N ALA A 93 -14.29 -2.57 9.69
CA ALA A 93 -13.20 -1.67 9.31
C ALA A 93 -12.32 -2.30 8.21
N ARG A 94 -12.13 -3.63 8.26
CA ARG A 94 -11.41 -4.36 7.20
C ARG A 94 -12.05 -4.19 5.82
N LEU A 95 -13.37 -4.27 5.71
CA LEU A 95 -14.06 -4.09 4.43
C LEU A 95 -13.89 -2.67 3.91
N THR A 96 -14.06 -1.70 4.79
CA THR A 96 -13.82 -0.27 4.50
C THR A 96 -12.38 -0.04 4.04
N GLN A 97 -11.39 -0.66 4.69
CA GLN A 97 -9.98 -0.54 4.34
C GLN A 97 -9.64 -1.17 2.99
N LEU A 98 -10.24 -2.31 2.63
CA LEU A 98 -10.09 -2.92 1.31
C LEU A 98 -10.63 -2.02 0.19
N ILE A 99 -11.80 -1.40 0.41
CA ILE A 99 -12.40 -0.46 -0.54
C ILE A 99 -11.52 0.79 -0.65
N TRP A 100 -11.08 1.34 0.47
CA TRP A 100 -10.17 2.47 0.52
C TRP A 100 -8.90 2.21 -0.29
N MET A 101 -8.26 1.05 -0.08
CA MET A 101 -7.05 0.65 -0.79
C MET A 101 -7.27 0.54 -2.31
N ASP A 102 -8.35 -0.13 -2.75
CA ASP A 102 -8.65 -0.28 -4.18
C ASP A 102 -8.86 1.10 -4.86
N LEU A 103 -9.59 1.97 -4.22
CA LEU A 103 -9.90 3.29 -4.77
C LEU A 103 -8.68 4.21 -4.77
N THR A 104 -7.87 4.22 -3.71
CA THR A 104 -6.63 5.03 -3.66
C THR A 104 -5.59 4.57 -4.68
N LEU A 105 -5.52 3.28 -4.98
CA LEU A 105 -4.65 2.75 -6.04
C LEU A 105 -5.09 3.23 -7.44
N ARG A 106 -6.39 3.46 -7.64
CA ARG A 106 -6.99 3.90 -8.91
C ARG A 106 -7.00 5.42 -9.08
N ALA A 107 -7.19 6.17 -8.02
CA ALA A 107 -7.35 7.61 -8.03
C ALA A 107 -6.33 8.38 -8.90
N PRO A 108 -5.01 8.04 -8.90
CA PRO A 108 -4.04 8.76 -9.72
C PRO A 108 -4.25 8.66 -11.25
N ARG A 109 -5.17 7.83 -11.71
CA ARG A 109 -5.43 7.59 -13.14
C ARG A 109 -6.90 7.72 -13.53
N ASP A 110 -7.75 7.91 -12.56
CA ASP A 110 -9.20 7.97 -12.72
C ASP A 110 -9.71 9.18 -11.96
N ALA A 111 -9.92 10.27 -12.69
CA ALA A 111 -10.33 11.55 -12.13
C ALA A 111 -11.69 11.47 -11.43
N GLU A 112 -12.60 10.58 -11.87
CA GLU A 112 -13.88 10.36 -11.21
C GLU A 112 -13.66 9.70 -9.84
N VAL A 113 -12.81 8.67 -9.78
CA VAL A 113 -12.43 8.02 -8.53
C VAL A 113 -11.68 8.99 -7.62
N ALA A 114 -10.75 9.79 -8.14
CA ALA A 114 -10.03 10.80 -7.36
C ALA A 114 -10.99 11.79 -6.70
N THR A 115 -11.97 12.29 -7.46
CA THR A 115 -13.00 13.21 -6.95
C THR A 115 -13.84 12.58 -5.82
N LEU A 116 -14.15 11.28 -5.92
CA LEU A 116 -14.90 10.56 -4.89
C LEU A 116 -14.08 10.33 -3.62
N VAL A 117 -12.77 10.10 -3.76
CA VAL A 117 -11.88 9.70 -2.65
C VAL A 117 -11.29 10.91 -1.91
N ALA A 118 -11.11 12.05 -2.58
CA ALA A 118 -10.49 13.23 -1.99
C ALA A 118 -11.17 13.73 -0.69
N PRO A 119 -12.52 13.82 -0.59
CA PRO A 119 -13.17 14.19 0.67
C PRO A 119 -12.94 13.15 1.79
N TRP A 120 -12.88 11.88 1.44
CA TRP A 120 -12.60 10.80 2.41
C TRP A 120 -11.17 10.90 2.93
N LEU A 121 -10.20 11.18 2.05
CA LEU A 121 -8.82 11.42 2.46
C LEU A 121 -8.71 12.62 3.42
N ALA A 122 -9.40 13.73 3.12
CA ALA A 122 -9.41 14.90 3.99
C ALA A 122 -9.96 14.57 5.39
N GLU A 123 -11.00 13.75 5.49
CA GLU A 123 -11.57 13.31 6.77
C GLU A 123 -10.58 12.42 7.56
N ARG A 124 -9.89 11.48 6.89
CA ARG A 124 -8.86 10.64 7.52
C ARG A 124 -7.67 11.46 8.03
N ARG A 125 -7.20 12.43 7.26
CA ARG A 125 -6.17 13.37 7.72
C ARG A 125 -6.65 14.23 8.89
N GLY A 126 -7.89 14.72 8.80
CA GLY A 126 -8.52 15.51 9.85
C GLY A 126 -8.66 14.78 11.18
N PHE A 127 -8.84 13.46 11.16
CA PHE A 127 -8.82 12.63 12.36
C PHE A 127 -7.48 12.76 13.11
N TRP A 128 -6.35 12.55 12.43
CA TRP A 128 -5.02 12.66 13.05
C TRP A 128 -4.72 14.08 13.54
N SER A 129 -5.14 15.10 12.79
CA SER A 129 -4.99 16.50 13.21
C SER A 129 -5.75 16.78 14.51
N ARG A 130 -7.03 16.38 14.59
CA ARG A 130 -7.86 16.53 15.80
C ARG A 130 -7.30 15.73 16.99
N LEU A 131 -6.77 14.53 16.72
CA LEU A 131 -6.20 13.68 17.78
C LEU A 131 -4.97 14.32 18.42
N PHE A 132 -4.11 14.98 17.65
CA PHE A 132 -2.84 15.51 18.14
C PHE A 132 -2.88 16.99 18.53
N GLU A 133 -3.87 17.73 18.08
CA GLU A 133 -4.01 19.16 18.38
C GLU A 133 -4.02 19.40 19.89
N GLY A 134 -3.08 20.27 20.35
CA GLY A 134 -2.92 20.61 21.76
C GLY A 134 -2.33 19.49 22.66
N ARG A 135 -2.09 18.27 22.12
CA ARG A 135 -1.65 17.11 22.90
C ARG A 135 -0.21 16.69 22.65
N ILE A 136 0.42 17.19 21.59
CA ILE A 136 1.83 16.89 21.25
C ILE A 136 2.45 18.12 20.60
N GLU A 137 3.73 18.34 20.84
CA GLU A 137 4.51 19.34 20.12
C GLU A 137 4.62 18.95 18.64
N ASP A 138 4.68 19.92 17.72
CA ASP A 138 4.68 19.68 16.28
C ASP A 138 3.47 18.85 15.79
N ALA A 139 2.28 19.05 16.37
CA ALA A 139 1.09 18.26 16.13
C ALA A 139 0.76 18.03 14.63
N ALA A 140 0.95 19.05 13.79
CA ALA A 140 0.71 18.94 12.34
C ALA A 140 1.67 17.94 11.66
N ILE A 141 2.94 17.92 12.09
CA ILE A 141 3.95 16.99 11.56
C ILE A 141 3.61 15.57 12.01
N TRP A 142 3.29 15.38 13.29
CA TRP A 142 2.91 14.08 13.83
C TRP A 142 1.61 13.56 13.19
N ALA A 143 0.64 14.42 12.92
CA ALA A 143 -0.56 14.04 12.17
C ALA A 143 -0.23 13.52 10.77
N GLY A 144 0.68 14.20 10.07
CA GLY A 144 1.18 13.75 8.76
C GLY A 144 1.93 12.42 8.84
N LEU A 145 2.84 12.26 9.81
CA LEU A 145 3.60 11.02 10.04
C LEU A 145 2.67 9.84 10.34
N ALA A 146 1.72 10.04 11.25
CA ALA A 146 0.75 9.00 11.61
C ALA A 146 -0.13 8.61 10.41
N ALA A 147 -0.68 9.59 9.69
CA ALA A 147 -1.47 9.34 8.50
C ALA A 147 -0.69 8.56 7.44
N ALA A 148 0.56 8.93 7.17
CA ALA A 148 1.40 8.25 6.20
C ALA A 148 1.75 6.83 6.66
N TYR A 149 2.25 6.67 7.89
CA TYR A 149 2.61 5.37 8.45
C TYR A 149 1.43 4.39 8.45
N VAL A 150 0.29 4.82 8.98
CA VAL A 150 -0.93 4.00 9.09
C VAL A 150 -1.49 3.64 7.71
N THR A 151 -1.33 4.50 6.70
CA THR A 151 -1.78 4.18 5.34
C THR A 151 -1.01 3.00 4.76
N ASP A 152 0.32 3.01 4.81
CA ASP A 152 1.12 1.89 4.29
C ASP A 152 1.02 0.64 5.18
N GLU A 153 1.15 0.78 6.49
CA GLU A 153 1.10 -0.34 7.43
C GLU A 153 -0.29 -0.99 7.49
N GLY A 154 -1.36 -0.19 7.41
CA GLY A 154 -2.72 -0.70 7.38
C GLY A 154 -3.01 -1.57 6.17
N PHE A 155 -2.39 -1.29 5.03
CA PHE A 155 -2.50 -2.14 3.84
C PHE A 155 -1.76 -3.46 4.03
N ASN A 156 -0.52 -3.44 4.55
CA ASN A 156 0.22 -4.65 4.88
C ASN A 156 -0.54 -5.49 5.93
N GLY A 157 -1.10 -4.85 6.94
CA GLY A 157 -1.88 -5.50 7.99
C GLY A 157 -3.10 -6.28 7.49
N LEU A 158 -3.72 -5.88 6.37
CA LEU A 158 -4.81 -6.63 5.73
C LEU A 158 -4.42 -8.07 5.35
N VAL A 159 -3.14 -8.31 5.09
CA VAL A 159 -2.61 -9.60 4.59
C VAL A 159 -1.87 -10.36 5.68
N VAL A 160 -1.02 -9.67 6.43
CA VAL A 160 -0.05 -10.30 7.35
C VAL A 160 -0.24 -9.88 8.81
N GLY A 161 -1.32 -9.15 9.12
CA GLY A 161 -1.60 -8.65 10.46
C GLY A 161 -1.70 -9.69 11.56
N ASP A 162 -2.05 -10.94 11.21
CA ASP A 162 -2.14 -12.06 12.16
C ASP A 162 -0.81 -12.83 12.32
N ASP A 163 0.23 -12.52 11.52
CA ASP A 163 1.53 -13.17 11.62
C ASP A 163 2.31 -12.64 12.83
N PRO A 164 2.72 -13.51 13.78
CA PRO A 164 3.38 -13.08 15.01
C PRO A 164 4.74 -12.41 14.78
N ASP A 165 5.53 -12.88 13.80
CA ASP A 165 6.83 -12.28 13.49
C ASP A 165 6.64 -10.89 12.87
N TYR A 166 5.61 -10.74 12.01
CA TYR A 166 5.24 -9.44 11.44
C TYR A 166 4.73 -8.46 12.51
N ARG A 167 3.88 -8.90 13.42
CA ARG A 167 3.37 -8.05 14.50
C ARG A 167 4.51 -7.50 15.38
N LEU A 168 5.49 -8.34 15.68
CA LEU A 168 6.67 -7.91 16.44
C LEU A 168 7.52 -6.92 15.63
N LEU A 169 7.71 -7.16 14.34
CA LEU A 169 8.38 -6.23 13.42
C LEU A 169 7.67 -4.86 13.37
N ARG A 170 6.36 -4.88 13.23
CA ARG A 170 5.50 -3.68 13.24
C ARG A 170 5.66 -2.90 14.55
N ARG A 171 5.62 -3.61 15.70
CA ARG A 171 5.81 -2.98 17.01
C ARG A 171 7.17 -2.27 17.09
N MET A 172 8.24 -2.89 16.62
CA MET A 172 9.57 -2.29 16.61
C MET A 172 9.63 -1.04 15.72
N ALA A 173 8.97 -1.07 14.56
CA ALA A 173 8.88 0.11 13.68
C ALA A 173 8.08 1.26 14.33
N ILE A 174 6.98 0.95 15.02
CA ILE A 174 6.19 1.93 15.77
C ILE A 174 7.02 2.55 16.90
N ASP A 175 7.72 1.74 17.70
CA ASP A 175 8.58 2.24 18.78
C ASP A 175 9.70 3.13 18.24
N ARG A 176 10.26 2.76 17.08
CA ARG A 176 11.29 3.53 16.39
C ARG A 176 10.74 4.84 15.83
N LEU A 177 9.55 4.85 15.28
CA LEU A 177 8.87 6.07 14.84
C LEU A 177 8.56 6.98 16.04
N ALA A 178 7.95 6.44 17.10
CA ALA A 178 7.57 7.20 18.27
C ALA A 178 8.78 7.82 19.01
N SER A 179 9.96 7.21 18.89
CA SER A 179 11.23 7.77 19.37
C SER A 179 11.91 8.74 18.39
N ARG A 180 11.27 9.07 17.27
CA ARG A 180 11.88 9.90 16.21
C ARG A 180 13.23 9.34 15.74
N LEU A 181 13.32 8.02 15.58
CA LEU A 181 14.53 7.27 15.25
C LEU A 181 15.66 7.37 16.32
N GLU A 182 15.35 7.86 17.52
CA GLU A 182 16.30 7.81 18.63
C GLU A 182 16.55 6.37 19.08
N ARG A 183 17.80 6.07 19.37
CA ARG A 183 18.22 4.76 19.89
C ARG A 183 18.33 4.83 21.40
N ASP A 184 17.31 4.31 22.07
CA ASP A 184 17.36 4.20 23.53
C ASP A 184 18.17 2.97 23.92
N GLY A 185 19.44 3.12 24.19
CA GLY A 185 20.33 2.23 24.95
C GLY A 185 20.40 0.72 24.58
N VAL A 186 19.28 0.08 24.25
CA VAL A 186 19.23 -1.30 23.77
C VAL A 186 18.82 -1.31 22.31
N GLY A 187 19.79 -1.62 21.43
CA GLY A 187 19.53 -1.68 20.00
C GLY A 187 18.49 -2.75 19.64
N LEU A 188 17.36 -2.35 19.11
CA LEU A 188 16.35 -3.28 18.57
C LEU A 188 16.79 -3.95 17.26
N GLU A 189 17.82 -3.41 16.61
CA GLU A 189 18.33 -3.87 15.33
C GLU A 189 18.74 -5.36 15.34
N PRO A 190 19.42 -5.93 16.34
CA PRO A 190 19.74 -7.36 16.36
C PRO A 190 18.51 -8.25 16.41
N LEU A 191 17.45 -7.84 17.12
CA LEU A 191 16.18 -8.57 17.15
C LEU A 191 15.47 -8.44 15.81
N PHE A 192 15.41 -7.24 15.25
CA PHE A 192 14.86 -6.95 13.94
C PHE A 192 15.51 -7.84 12.86
N SER A 193 16.84 -7.84 12.77
CA SER A 193 17.58 -8.67 11.82
C SER A 193 17.33 -10.17 12.02
N ARG A 194 17.13 -10.61 13.26
CA ARG A 194 16.80 -12.02 13.57
C ARG A 194 15.40 -12.39 13.06
N LEU A 195 14.42 -11.50 13.24
CA LEU A 195 13.05 -11.72 12.74
C LEU A 195 13.02 -11.77 11.22
N VAL A 196 13.70 -10.83 10.56
CA VAL A 196 13.82 -10.83 9.09
C VAL A 196 14.40 -12.17 8.61
N ARG A 197 15.53 -12.63 9.19
CA ARG A 197 16.11 -13.94 8.84
C ARG A 197 15.18 -15.13 9.16
N ARG A 198 14.33 -15.03 10.18
CA ARG A 198 13.33 -16.07 10.49
C ARG A 198 12.26 -16.11 9.41
N MET A 199 11.76 -14.95 8.98
CA MET A 199 10.80 -14.85 7.88
C MET A 199 11.40 -15.37 6.57
N ASP A 200 12.68 -15.08 6.28
CA ASP A 200 13.39 -15.61 5.12
C ASP A 200 13.37 -17.13 5.07
N ARG A 201 13.77 -17.78 6.17
CA ARG A 201 13.79 -19.24 6.24
C ARG A 201 12.41 -19.86 6.10
N ARG A 202 11.38 -19.19 6.61
CA ARG A 202 10.00 -19.66 6.56
C ARG A 202 9.39 -19.56 5.17
N LEU A 203 9.76 -18.52 4.42
CA LEU A 203 9.24 -18.30 3.07
C LEU A 203 9.76 -19.32 2.07
N GLY A 204 11.03 -19.75 2.19
CA GLY A 204 11.66 -20.66 1.22
C GLY A 204 11.64 -20.14 -0.22
N LEU A 205 11.26 -18.88 -0.40
CA LEU A 205 11.23 -18.23 -1.72
C LEU A 205 12.61 -17.62 -2.01
N PRO A 206 13.08 -17.72 -3.25
CA PRO A 206 14.16 -16.85 -3.69
C PRO A 206 13.66 -15.41 -3.50
N THR A 207 14.48 -14.56 -2.90
CA THR A 207 14.14 -13.15 -2.72
C THR A 207 13.80 -12.53 -4.07
N GLY A 208 12.89 -11.55 -4.10
CA GLY A 208 12.54 -10.86 -5.34
C GLY A 208 13.76 -10.33 -6.08
N ASP A 209 14.79 -9.86 -5.35
CA ASP A 209 16.09 -9.48 -5.89
C ASP A 209 16.79 -10.65 -6.58
N VAL A 210 16.86 -11.83 -5.97
CA VAL A 210 17.51 -13.01 -6.57
C VAL A 210 16.74 -13.46 -7.81
N ALA A 211 15.41 -13.42 -7.79
CA ALA A 211 14.60 -13.74 -8.96
C ALA A 211 14.79 -12.70 -10.09
N ALA A 212 14.94 -11.42 -9.73
CA ALA A 212 15.23 -10.33 -10.68
C ALA A 212 16.68 -10.42 -11.19
N ASP A 213 17.66 -10.78 -10.37
CA ASP A 213 19.07 -10.98 -10.76
C ASP A 213 19.24 -12.17 -11.68
N ALA A 214 18.51 -13.26 -11.45
CA ALA A 214 18.52 -14.44 -12.33
C ALA A 214 17.89 -14.16 -13.71
N MET A 215 17.21 -13.00 -13.86
CA MET A 215 16.54 -12.61 -15.08
C MET A 215 17.46 -11.71 -15.94
N GLY A 216 18.36 -12.33 -16.68
CA GLY A 216 19.24 -11.62 -17.62
C GLY A 216 18.47 -10.80 -18.66
N PRO A 217 19.16 -9.96 -19.46
CA PRO A 217 18.53 -9.19 -20.53
C PRO A 217 17.88 -10.12 -21.58
N GLY A 218 16.79 -9.67 -22.19
CA GLY A 218 16.09 -10.38 -23.27
C GLY A 218 14.59 -10.51 -23.06
N PRO A 219 13.90 -11.26 -23.96
CA PRO A 219 12.44 -11.28 -24.03
C PRO A 219 11.73 -11.71 -22.74
N ARG A 220 12.36 -12.58 -21.95
CA ARG A 220 11.80 -13.00 -20.63
C ARG A 220 11.72 -11.82 -19.66
N ARG A 221 12.77 -10.98 -19.63
CA ARG A 221 12.81 -9.77 -18.79
C ARG A 221 11.83 -8.71 -19.30
N GLU A 222 11.75 -8.53 -20.61
CA GLU A 222 10.78 -7.61 -21.23
C GLU A 222 9.35 -8.02 -20.88
N ALA A 223 9.05 -9.31 -20.95
CA ALA A 223 7.75 -9.83 -20.53
C ALA A 223 7.48 -9.63 -19.02
N ALA A 224 8.49 -9.75 -18.15
CA ALA A 224 8.34 -9.47 -16.71
C ALA A 224 8.07 -7.99 -16.42
N LEU A 225 8.78 -7.08 -17.10
CA LEU A 225 8.54 -5.64 -17.02
C LEU A 225 7.13 -5.28 -17.54
N ALA A 226 6.73 -5.87 -18.67
CA ALA A 226 5.37 -5.70 -19.20
C ALA A 226 4.31 -6.23 -18.24
N ALA A 227 4.56 -7.37 -17.59
CA ALA A 227 3.66 -7.91 -16.55
C ALA A 227 3.54 -6.96 -15.35
N CYS A 228 4.65 -6.37 -14.89
CA CYS A 228 4.62 -5.32 -13.88
C CYS A 228 3.77 -4.12 -14.33
N HIS A 229 3.96 -3.63 -15.55
CA HIS A 229 3.18 -2.52 -16.08
C HIS A 229 1.68 -2.84 -16.15
N VAL A 230 1.31 -4.05 -16.59
CA VAL A 230 -0.09 -4.50 -16.61
C VAL A 230 -0.67 -4.56 -15.19
N LEU A 231 0.09 -5.10 -14.23
CA LEU A 231 -0.30 -5.15 -12.82
C LEU A 231 -0.50 -3.74 -12.25
N VAL A 232 0.46 -2.85 -12.48
CA VAL A 232 0.42 -1.46 -12.03
C VAL A 232 -0.76 -0.72 -12.65
N ASP A 233 -1.05 -0.95 -13.94
CA ASP A 233 -2.09 -0.23 -14.69
C ASP A 233 -3.50 -0.77 -14.48
N GLY A 234 -3.66 -2.06 -14.27
CA GLY A 234 -4.97 -2.70 -14.26
C GLY A 234 -5.27 -3.56 -13.05
N GLY A 235 -4.32 -3.71 -12.11
CA GLY A 235 -4.44 -4.65 -11.00
C GLY A 235 -4.21 -6.10 -11.40
N ALA A 236 -4.28 -7.01 -10.42
CA ALA A 236 -4.04 -8.43 -10.63
C ALA A 236 -5.06 -9.06 -11.63
N GLU A 237 -6.27 -8.54 -11.66
CA GLU A 237 -7.33 -9.03 -12.57
C GLU A 237 -7.04 -8.72 -14.06
N ALA A 238 -6.22 -7.71 -14.35
CA ALA A 238 -5.79 -7.40 -15.71
C ALA A 238 -4.62 -8.26 -16.18
N LEU A 239 -3.94 -8.95 -15.25
CA LEU A 239 -2.70 -9.67 -15.52
C LEU A 239 -3.01 -10.99 -16.24
N THR A 240 -3.00 -10.95 -17.56
CA THR A 240 -3.23 -12.11 -18.44
C THR A 240 -2.07 -12.26 -19.43
N HIS A 241 -1.83 -13.49 -19.91
CA HIS A 241 -0.82 -13.73 -20.94
C HIS A 241 -1.04 -12.88 -22.18
N ARG A 242 -2.28 -12.61 -22.54
CA ARG A 242 -2.63 -11.75 -23.67
C ARG A 242 -2.22 -10.30 -23.43
N ALA A 243 -2.60 -9.73 -22.30
CA ALA A 243 -2.30 -8.34 -21.96
C ALA A 243 -0.79 -8.11 -21.85
N VAL A 244 -0.06 -9.09 -21.28
CA VAL A 244 1.41 -9.02 -21.18
C VAL A 244 2.06 -9.12 -22.54
N ALA A 245 1.59 -10.03 -23.42
CA ALA A 245 2.10 -10.18 -24.78
C ALA A 245 1.91 -8.89 -25.61
N GLU A 246 0.71 -8.31 -25.57
CA GLU A 246 0.39 -7.04 -26.22
C GLU A 246 1.29 -5.91 -25.73
N ARG A 247 1.51 -5.84 -24.39
CA ARG A 247 2.35 -4.79 -23.78
C ARG A 247 3.85 -4.96 -24.07
N ALA A 248 4.32 -6.21 -24.16
CA ALA A 248 5.74 -6.52 -24.41
C ALA A 248 6.11 -6.53 -25.91
N GLY A 249 5.14 -6.44 -26.82
CA GLY A 249 5.37 -6.65 -28.25
C GLY A 249 5.79 -8.10 -28.58
N LEU A 250 5.37 -9.07 -27.77
CA LEU A 250 5.68 -10.50 -27.91
C LEU A 250 4.46 -11.30 -28.36
N SER A 251 4.70 -12.50 -28.88
CA SER A 251 3.59 -13.44 -29.11
C SER A 251 3.06 -14.02 -27.78
N ARG A 252 1.76 -14.36 -27.72
CA ARG A 252 1.17 -15.02 -26.56
C ARG A 252 1.86 -16.35 -26.22
N SER A 253 2.30 -17.09 -27.23
CA SER A 253 3.04 -18.34 -27.07
C SER A 253 4.42 -18.11 -26.43
N ALA A 254 5.11 -17.03 -26.76
CA ALA A 254 6.39 -16.67 -26.14
C ALA A 254 6.21 -16.35 -24.66
N VAL A 255 5.20 -15.56 -24.29
CA VAL A 255 4.90 -15.28 -22.88
C VAL A 255 4.51 -16.54 -22.14
N GLY A 256 3.68 -17.42 -22.72
CA GLY A 256 3.31 -18.72 -22.15
C GLY A 256 4.49 -19.70 -22.02
N TYR A 257 5.49 -19.60 -22.86
CA TYR A 257 6.73 -20.37 -22.73
C TYR A 257 7.54 -19.94 -21.50
N TYR A 258 7.65 -18.64 -21.25
CA TYR A 258 8.39 -18.11 -20.10
C TYR A 258 7.61 -18.24 -18.77
N PHE A 259 6.30 -18.04 -18.81
CA PHE A 259 5.40 -18.02 -17.65
C PHE A 259 4.17 -18.86 -17.94
N ARG A 260 4.20 -20.12 -17.51
CA ARG A 260 3.19 -21.12 -17.88
C ARG A 260 1.84 -20.90 -17.23
N THR A 261 1.84 -20.47 -15.99
CA THR A 261 0.63 -20.31 -15.16
C THR A 261 0.35 -18.83 -14.86
N ALA A 262 -0.85 -18.52 -14.39
CA ALA A 262 -1.17 -17.20 -13.86
C ALA A 262 -0.29 -16.84 -12.64
N ALA A 263 0.04 -17.83 -11.82
CA ALA A 263 0.94 -17.64 -10.69
C ALA A 263 2.37 -17.29 -11.14
N ASP A 264 2.88 -17.92 -12.21
CA ASP A 264 4.19 -17.57 -12.76
C ASP A 264 4.19 -16.15 -13.35
N LEU A 265 3.09 -15.76 -13.96
CA LEU A 265 2.92 -14.42 -14.51
C LEU A 265 2.87 -13.37 -13.40
N PHE A 266 2.21 -13.68 -12.29
CA PHE A 266 2.16 -12.81 -11.11
C PHE A 266 3.55 -12.67 -10.47
N LYS A 267 4.31 -13.76 -10.32
CA LYS A 267 5.71 -13.74 -9.87
C LYS A 267 6.59 -12.89 -10.78
N ALA A 268 6.39 -13.01 -12.10
CA ALA A 268 7.11 -12.19 -13.07
C ALA A 268 6.80 -10.70 -12.91
N ALA A 269 5.54 -10.34 -12.66
CA ALA A 269 5.16 -8.95 -12.40
C ALA A 269 5.85 -8.39 -11.14
N ILE A 270 5.92 -9.17 -10.06
CA ILE A 270 6.65 -8.80 -8.84
C ILE A 270 8.15 -8.61 -9.14
N SER A 271 8.77 -9.53 -9.89
CA SER A 271 10.16 -9.37 -10.31
C SER A 271 10.37 -8.09 -11.13
N GLY A 272 9.39 -7.71 -11.96
CA GLY A 272 9.39 -6.45 -12.69
C GLY A 272 9.36 -5.23 -11.77
N VAL A 273 8.62 -5.26 -10.65
CA VAL A 273 8.63 -4.20 -9.62
C VAL A 273 10.05 -4.00 -9.08
N TYR A 274 10.72 -5.09 -8.69
CA TYR A 274 12.11 -5.02 -8.20
C TYR A 274 13.09 -4.52 -9.27
N LEU A 275 12.95 -4.95 -10.53
CA LEU A 275 13.77 -4.45 -11.63
C LEU A 275 13.63 -2.93 -11.81
N ILE A 276 12.42 -2.39 -11.67
CA ILE A 276 12.17 -0.94 -11.73
C ILE A 276 12.75 -0.24 -10.51
N ALA A 277 12.57 -0.79 -9.32
CA ALA A 277 13.11 -0.25 -8.08
C ALA A 277 14.64 -0.08 -8.13
N ASP A 278 15.35 -1.09 -8.66
CA ASP A 278 16.80 -1.10 -8.80
C ASP A 278 17.32 -0.28 -10.01
N GLY A 279 16.45 0.36 -10.76
CA GLY A 279 16.82 1.11 -11.94
C GLY A 279 17.22 0.26 -13.15
N ARG A 280 16.99 -1.05 -13.09
CA ARG A 280 17.30 -2.01 -14.18
C ARG A 280 16.15 -2.18 -15.18
N GLY A 281 15.01 -1.53 -14.94
CA GLY A 281 13.83 -1.48 -15.79
C GLY A 281 13.34 -0.05 -15.97
N ALA A 282 12.80 0.25 -17.14
CA ALA A 282 12.07 1.49 -17.35
C ALA A 282 10.69 1.42 -16.69
N PRO A 283 10.23 2.47 -15.98
CA PRO A 283 8.83 2.58 -15.59
C PRO A 283 7.93 2.66 -16.84
N PRO A 284 6.59 2.48 -16.69
CA PRO A 284 5.65 2.75 -17.77
C PRO A 284 5.89 4.15 -18.35
N THR A 285 5.43 4.37 -19.58
CA THR A 285 5.63 5.62 -20.33
C THR A 285 5.48 6.84 -19.43
N LEU A 286 6.56 7.61 -19.32
CA LEU A 286 6.63 8.82 -18.51
C LEU A 286 5.71 9.88 -19.12
N PRO A 287 4.78 10.48 -18.37
CA PRO A 287 4.02 11.62 -18.85
C PRO A 287 4.93 12.80 -19.21
N PRO A 288 4.57 13.63 -20.22
CA PRO A 288 5.35 14.81 -20.53
C PRO A 288 5.54 15.72 -19.31
N GLY A 289 6.80 16.08 -19.02
CA GLY A 289 7.14 16.96 -17.89
C GLY A 289 7.24 16.29 -16.51
N ALA A 290 6.98 15.00 -16.39
CA ALA A 290 7.13 14.29 -15.10
C ALA A 290 8.60 14.04 -14.75
N ASP A 291 8.93 14.15 -13.45
CA ASP A 291 10.24 13.78 -12.91
C ASP A 291 10.43 12.25 -13.01
N PRO A 292 11.46 11.75 -13.73
CA PRO A 292 11.69 10.31 -13.88
C PRO A 292 11.89 9.57 -12.56
N THR A 293 12.50 10.21 -11.57
CA THR A 293 12.79 9.61 -10.27
C THR A 293 11.51 9.46 -9.46
N LEU A 294 10.69 10.51 -9.44
CA LEU A 294 9.40 10.50 -8.77
C LEU A 294 8.46 9.48 -9.42
N TRP A 295 8.39 9.46 -10.75
CA TRP A 295 7.58 8.51 -11.51
C TRP A 295 7.97 7.05 -11.27
N ARG A 296 9.28 6.77 -11.16
CA ARG A 296 9.78 5.46 -10.77
C ARG A 296 9.30 5.06 -9.39
N GLY A 297 9.45 5.94 -8.40
CA GLY A 297 8.98 5.72 -7.03
C GLY A 297 7.47 5.44 -6.98
N GLN A 298 6.67 6.23 -7.67
CA GLN A 298 5.23 6.01 -7.76
C GLN A 298 4.88 4.68 -8.42
N THR A 299 5.61 4.26 -9.44
CA THR A 299 5.40 2.96 -10.12
C THR A 299 5.69 1.81 -9.19
N VAL A 300 6.78 1.86 -8.43
CA VAL A 300 7.14 0.83 -7.42
C VAL A 300 6.05 0.74 -6.36
N VAL A 301 5.66 1.86 -5.77
CA VAL A 301 4.60 1.91 -4.74
C VAL A 301 3.29 1.32 -5.26
N ARG A 302 2.88 1.67 -6.47
CA ARG A 302 1.65 1.10 -7.08
C ARG A 302 1.76 -0.40 -7.32
N GLY A 303 2.94 -0.88 -7.76
CA GLY A 303 3.20 -2.30 -7.94
C GLY A 303 3.10 -3.07 -6.62
N GLU A 304 3.72 -2.55 -5.57
CA GLU A 304 3.63 -3.11 -4.22
C GLU A 304 2.18 -3.16 -3.71
N LEU A 305 1.45 -2.06 -3.85
CA LEU A 305 0.03 -1.99 -3.46
C LEU A 305 -0.85 -2.96 -4.25
N ALA A 306 -0.62 -3.12 -5.54
CA ALA A 306 -1.37 -4.07 -6.36
C ALA A 306 -1.14 -5.52 -5.90
N VAL A 307 0.08 -5.86 -5.47
CA VAL A 307 0.40 -7.16 -4.86
C VAL A 307 -0.31 -7.33 -3.51
N ILE A 308 -0.26 -6.32 -2.63
CA ILE A 308 -0.91 -6.36 -1.33
C ILE A 308 -2.43 -6.52 -1.50
N LEU A 309 -3.05 -5.75 -2.41
CA LEU A 309 -4.48 -5.82 -2.67
C LEU A 309 -4.90 -7.19 -3.23
N ALA A 310 -4.10 -7.76 -4.12
CA ALA A 310 -4.32 -9.11 -4.62
C ALA A 310 -4.24 -10.15 -3.50
N ALA A 311 -3.22 -10.06 -2.64
CA ALA A 311 -3.01 -10.96 -1.51
C ALA A 311 -4.09 -10.81 -0.42
N ALA A 312 -4.63 -9.61 -0.22
CA ALA A 312 -5.74 -9.39 0.71
C ALA A 312 -7.05 -10.09 0.28
N ARG A 313 -7.17 -10.39 -1.03
CA ARG A 313 -8.28 -11.12 -1.66
C ARG A 313 -7.97 -12.60 -1.90
N ASP A 314 -6.71 -12.95 -2.07
CA ASP A 314 -6.21 -14.31 -2.24
C ASP A 314 -5.06 -14.60 -1.26
N PRO A 315 -5.35 -15.25 -0.11
CA PRO A 315 -4.35 -15.53 0.92
C PRO A 315 -3.14 -16.37 0.44
N THR A 316 -3.25 -17.07 -0.69
CA THR A 316 -2.12 -17.83 -1.25
C THR A 316 -0.98 -16.93 -1.71
N LEU A 317 -1.26 -15.63 -1.91
CA LEU A 317 -0.29 -14.61 -2.30
C LEU A 317 0.38 -13.91 -1.10
N ALA A 318 -0.02 -14.21 0.14
CA ALA A 318 0.55 -13.61 1.35
C ALA A 318 2.09 -13.73 1.44
N PRO A 319 2.75 -14.84 1.01
CA PRO A 319 4.20 -14.92 1.02
C PRO A 319 4.91 -13.79 0.27
N TYR A 320 4.30 -13.25 -0.79
CA TYR A 320 4.89 -12.14 -1.56
C TYR A 320 4.83 -10.82 -0.80
N VAL A 321 3.78 -10.60 0.00
CA VAL A 321 3.68 -9.41 0.86
C VAL A 321 4.72 -9.49 1.99
N ILE A 322 4.92 -10.66 2.58
CA ILE A 322 5.98 -10.88 3.56
C ILE A 322 7.35 -10.61 2.93
N ASP A 323 7.58 -11.08 1.70
CA ASP A 323 8.83 -10.84 0.97
C ASP A 323 9.07 -9.34 0.74
N GLN A 324 8.09 -8.61 0.26
CA GLN A 324 8.17 -7.16 0.10
C GLN A 324 8.43 -6.46 1.44
N ARG A 325 7.70 -6.84 2.49
CA ARG A 325 7.78 -6.19 3.80
C ARG A 325 9.12 -6.35 4.49
N ARG A 326 9.75 -7.52 4.40
CA ARG A 326 11.06 -7.79 5.00
C ARG A 326 12.21 -7.02 4.32
N TRP A 327 12.09 -6.78 3.02
CA TRP A 327 13.07 -6.02 2.24
C TRP A 327 12.80 -4.51 2.24
N ARG A 328 11.66 -4.11 2.76
CA ARG A 328 11.29 -2.70 2.87
C ARG A 328 12.38 -1.94 3.62
N GLY A 329 12.84 -0.85 3.05
CA GLY A 329 13.84 0.01 3.66
C GLY A 329 15.30 -0.29 3.30
N VAL A 330 15.65 -1.48 2.81
CA VAL A 330 17.05 -1.80 2.44
C VAL A 330 17.56 -0.85 1.34
N SER A 331 16.82 -0.72 0.25
CA SER A 331 17.13 0.24 -0.81
C SER A 331 17.01 1.68 -0.34
N TYR A 332 16.10 1.95 0.59
CA TYR A 332 15.86 3.28 1.12
C TYR A 332 17.02 3.77 2.01
N VAL A 333 17.61 2.92 2.87
CA VAL A 333 18.84 3.24 3.61
C VAL A 333 19.97 3.60 2.67
N ARG A 334 20.13 2.85 1.57
CA ARG A 334 21.15 3.14 0.55
C ARG A 334 20.93 4.51 -0.08
N LEU A 335 19.67 4.82 -0.44
CA LEU A 335 19.30 6.13 -0.95
C LEU A 335 19.57 7.25 0.06
N LEU A 336 19.19 7.07 1.32
CA LEU A 336 19.43 8.09 2.36
C LEU A 336 20.92 8.33 2.60
N ARG A 337 21.72 7.27 2.65
CA ARG A 337 23.18 7.39 2.75
C ARG A 337 23.79 8.14 1.58
N SER A 338 23.32 7.93 0.34
CA SER A 338 23.79 8.69 -0.83
C SER A 338 23.41 10.18 -0.77
N LYS A 339 22.48 10.57 0.09
CA LYS A 339 22.05 11.95 0.34
C LYS A 339 22.71 12.58 1.58
N GLY A 340 23.72 11.92 2.18
CA GLY A 340 24.46 12.43 3.33
C GLY A 340 23.76 12.19 4.67
N TYR A 341 22.92 11.16 4.79
CA TYR A 341 22.38 10.72 6.08
C TYR A 341 23.17 9.50 6.57
N SER A 342 23.93 9.68 7.68
CA SER A 342 24.73 8.62 8.27
C SER A 342 24.06 7.99 9.49
N GLY A 343 24.62 6.89 9.97
CA GLY A 343 24.19 6.28 11.22
C GLY A 343 22.82 5.58 11.19
N LEU A 344 22.12 5.52 10.05
CA LEU A 344 20.83 4.82 9.91
C LEU A 344 21.03 3.31 9.82
N ASP A 345 20.25 2.56 10.61
CA ASP A 345 20.15 1.08 10.53
C ASP A 345 19.00 0.61 9.63
N ALA A 346 18.83 -0.71 9.52
CA ALA A 346 17.80 -1.31 8.68
C ALA A 346 16.38 -1.00 9.18
N LEU A 347 16.18 -0.90 10.49
CA LEU A 347 14.88 -0.55 11.08
C LEU A 347 14.54 0.94 10.85
N ASP A 348 15.52 1.83 10.92
CA ASP A 348 15.37 3.25 10.57
C ASP A 348 14.91 3.38 9.11
N GLY A 349 15.60 2.66 8.21
CA GLY A 349 15.27 2.66 6.79
C GLY A 349 13.90 2.10 6.50
N GLN A 350 13.51 1.05 7.21
CA GLN A 350 12.17 0.48 7.07
C GLN A 350 11.10 1.49 7.51
N THR A 351 11.25 2.09 8.69
CA THR A 351 10.31 3.08 9.24
C THR A 351 10.19 4.29 8.30
N ALA A 352 11.31 4.85 7.86
CA ALA A 352 11.32 5.99 6.93
C ALA A 352 10.71 5.63 5.55
N SER A 353 10.96 4.43 5.04
CA SER A 353 10.39 3.95 3.79
C SER A 353 8.87 3.82 3.86
N MET A 354 8.32 3.38 4.99
CA MET A 354 6.88 3.28 5.20
C MET A 354 6.20 4.65 5.19
N ILE A 355 6.81 5.65 5.83
CA ILE A 355 6.34 7.03 5.77
C ILE A 355 6.37 7.53 4.32
N ALA A 356 7.47 7.35 3.61
CA ALA A 356 7.62 7.78 2.22
C ALA A 356 6.59 7.12 1.29
N THR A 357 6.32 5.83 1.50
CA THR A 357 5.31 5.09 0.73
C THR A 357 3.91 5.62 1.02
N GLY A 358 3.55 5.75 2.30
CA GLY A 358 2.25 6.29 2.68
C GLY A 358 2.02 7.71 2.16
N GLN A 359 3.03 8.59 2.22
CA GLN A 359 2.96 9.92 1.61
C GLN A 359 2.71 9.84 0.10
N THR A 360 3.44 8.96 -0.60
CA THR A 360 3.25 8.77 -2.05
C THR A 360 1.83 8.32 -2.39
N ILE A 361 1.23 7.44 -1.57
CA ILE A 361 -0.15 7.00 -1.72
C ILE A 361 -1.12 8.17 -1.54
N LEU A 362 -0.96 8.92 -0.45
CA LEU A 362 -1.85 10.03 -0.10
C LEU A 362 -1.74 11.18 -1.11
N SER A 363 -0.52 11.53 -1.55
CA SER A 363 -0.29 12.54 -2.58
C SER A 363 -0.84 12.13 -3.94
N GLY A 364 -0.83 10.84 -4.25
CA GLY A 364 -1.42 10.32 -5.49
C GLY A 364 -2.94 10.51 -5.57
N VAL A 365 -3.63 10.62 -4.44
CA VAL A 365 -5.07 10.94 -4.39
C VAL A 365 -5.34 12.43 -4.58
N ASP A 366 -4.52 13.29 -3.96
CA ASP A 366 -4.69 14.75 -4.01
C ASP A 366 -4.17 15.38 -5.31
N GLY A 367 -3.36 14.65 -6.07
CA GLY A 367 -2.61 15.22 -7.20
C GLY A 367 -1.53 16.22 -6.76
N ASP A 368 -1.16 16.24 -5.48
CA ASP A 368 -0.13 17.11 -4.92
C ASP A 368 1.24 16.44 -5.01
N ASP A 369 2.03 16.83 -6.00
CA ASP A 369 3.39 16.33 -6.22
C ASP A 369 4.44 16.93 -5.25
N ARG A 370 4.02 17.81 -4.33
CA ARG A 370 4.96 18.39 -3.36
C ARG A 370 5.45 17.30 -2.43
N ARG A 371 6.78 17.15 -2.41
CA ARG A 371 7.44 16.26 -1.45
C ARG A 371 7.23 16.82 -0.05
N ASP A 372 6.40 16.13 0.72
CA ASP A 372 6.19 16.46 2.12
C ASP A 372 7.52 16.29 2.87
N PRO A 373 7.92 17.27 3.69
CA PRO A 373 9.15 17.24 4.45
C PRO A 373 9.19 16.20 5.59
N LEU A 374 8.13 15.38 5.76
CA LEU A 374 7.99 14.46 6.90
C LEU A 374 9.18 13.51 7.07
N VAL A 375 9.64 12.88 5.98
CA VAL A 375 10.81 12.00 6.05
C VAL A 375 12.06 12.82 6.40
N SER A 376 12.23 13.97 5.77
CA SER A 376 13.36 14.86 6.05
C SER A 376 13.36 15.33 7.51
N TRP A 377 12.19 15.66 8.07
CA TRP A 377 12.05 16.02 9.47
C TRP A 377 12.37 14.85 10.41
N LEU A 378 11.89 13.64 10.07
CA LEU A 378 12.10 12.42 10.86
C LEU A 378 13.61 12.07 10.98
N ILE A 379 14.35 12.21 9.88
CA ILE A 379 15.77 11.84 9.78
C ILE A 379 16.73 13.01 9.93
N ALA A 380 16.24 14.23 10.21
CA ALA A 380 17.07 15.44 10.24
C ALA A 380 18.30 15.35 11.16
N ARG A 381 18.19 14.60 12.26
CA ARG A 381 19.28 14.39 13.23
C ARG A 381 20.41 13.47 12.74
N HIS A 382 20.20 12.76 11.63
CA HIS A 382 21.16 11.83 11.03
C HIS A 382 21.85 12.43 9.79
N LYS A 383 21.69 13.73 9.57
CA LYS A 383 22.37 14.43 8.48
C LYS A 383 23.76 14.81 8.96
N ASP A 384 24.80 14.41 8.17
CA ASP A 384 26.20 14.78 8.40
C ASP A 384 26.44 16.27 8.19
#